data_76f8e193d752979affaa7f693b1e6d71
#
_entry.id   76f8e193d752979affaa7f693b1e6d71
#
_cell.length_a   1.000
_cell.length_b   1.000
_cell.length_c   1.000
_cell.angle_alpha   90.00
_cell.angle_beta   90.00
_cell.angle_gamma   90.00
#
_symmetry.space_group_name_H-M   'P 1'
#
loop_
_entity.id
_entity.type
_entity.pdbx_description
1 polymer ?
#
loop_
_entity_poly.entity_id
_entity_poly.type
_entity_poly.pdbx_seq_one_letter_code
_entity_poly.pdbx_strand_id
1 'polypeptide(L)'
;ATTEIYTLSLHDALPIWALCFHPDLIRGTTLGRNIKEYTFFSYEVNEALHLSEKERTIIIDCLEKIRYELQQSIDRLSKRLIATNIELLLDYCLRFYERQFITRGNVNHDILTRFERLLDDYFIGPKAAQNGLPSVKECANKLCLSPNYFGDLIKKETGKTAQEYIQYHLIEIAKEQILDPGKSISQIAYGLGFQYPQHFTRLFKRLVGQTPNEYRSERITA
;
A
#
# COMPACT_ATOMS: atom_id res chain seq x y z
N ALA A 1 -25.93 -12.51 15.06
CA ALA A 1 -25.11 -11.65 14.19
C ALA A 1 -25.96 -11.30 12.99
N THR A 2 -26.20 -10.01 12.75
CA THR A 2 -27.04 -9.54 11.67
C THR A 2 -26.15 -9.29 10.44
N THR A 3 -26.48 -9.93 9.34
CA THR A 3 -25.93 -9.62 8.01
C THR A 3 -27.07 -9.07 7.18
N GLU A 4 -26.88 -7.92 6.60
CA GLU A 4 -27.91 -7.23 5.82
C GLU A 4 -27.32 -6.76 4.50
N ILE A 5 -28.07 -6.93 3.42
CA ILE A 5 -27.76 -6.35 2.11
C ILE A 5 -28.86 -5.34 1.80
N TYR A 6 -28.43 -4.12 1.60
CA TYR A 6 -29.33 -3.04 1.20
C TYR A 6 -29.13 -2.70 -0.28
N THR A 7 -30.24 -2.58 -0.99
CA THR A 7 -30.27 -1.89 -2.27
C THR A 7 -30.93 -0.54 -2.02
N LEU A 8 -30.16 0.53 -2.06
CA LEU A 8 -30.67 1.87 -1.95
C LEU A 8 -30.95 2.41 -3.36
N SER A 9 -32.21 2.69 -3.65
CA SER A 9 -32.62 3.44 -4.84
C SER A 9 -32.93 4.87 -4.40
N LEU A 10 -32.03 5.79 -4.69
CA LEU A 10 -32.34 7.22 -4.61
C LEU A 10 -33.05 7.60 -5.92
N HIS A 11 -34.10 8.40 -5.86
CA HIS A 11 -34.77 8.95 -7.05
C HIS A 11 -33.72 9.57 -7.97
N ASP A 12 -33.66 9.10 -9.22
CA ASP A 12 -32.72 9.51 -10.27
C ASP A 12 -31.24 9.12 -10.10
N ALA A 13 -30.88 8.26 -9.12
CA ALA A 13 -29.54 7.72 -8.95
C ALA A 13 -29.47 6.24 -9.32
N LEU A 14 -28.27 5.79 -9.74
CA LEU A 14 -27.98 4.36 -9.95
C LEU A 14 -28.20 3.58 -8.66
N PRO A 15 -28.74 2.33 -8.70
CA PRO A 15 -28.95 1.53 -7.53
C PRO A 15 -27.61 1.26 -6.80
N ILE A 16 -27.58 1.59 -5.51
CA ILE A 16 -26.42 1.35 -4.64
C ILE A 16 -26.65 0.03 -3.90
N TRP A 17 -25.67 -0.88 -3.99
CA TRP A 17 -25.63 -2.08 -3.17
C TRP A 17 -24.71 -1.85 -1.97
N ALA A 18 -25.18 -2.16 -0.78
CA ALA A 18 -24.38 -2.13 0.44
C ALA A 18 -24.44 -3.49 1.14
N LEU A 19 -23.27 -4.08 1.40
CA LEU A 19 -23.12 -5.29 2.20
C LEU A 19 -22.60 -4.92 3.58
N CYS A 20 -23.42 -5.12 4.60
CA CYS A 20 -23.05 -4.91 6.00
C CYS A 20 -23.12 -6.23 6.76
N PHE A 21 -22.12 -6.53 7.57
CA PHE A 21 -22.11 -7.72 8.43
C PHE A 21 -21.42 -7.46 9.77
N HIS A 22 -21.91 -8.14 10.80
CA HIS A 22 -21.30 -8.04 12.12
C HIS A 22 -20.00 -8.88 12.18
N PRO A 23 -18.93 -8.42 12.87
CA PRO A 23 -17.68 -9.17 13.00
C PRO A 23 -17.83 -10.60 13.52
N ASP A 24 -18.85 -10.89 14.33
CA ASP A 24 -19.12 -12.25 14.83
C ASP A 24 -19.48 -13.26 13.74
N LEU A 25 -19.99 -12.79 12.60
CA LEU A 25 -20.27 -13.65 11.45
C LEU A 25 -19.00 -14.34 10.94
N ILE A 26 -17.92 -13.59 10.84
CA ILE A 26 -16.65 -14.07 10.28
C ILE A 26 -15.72 -14.66 11.35
N ARG A 27 -16.03 -14.50 12.64
CA ARG A 27 -15.21 -15.01 13.74
C ARG A 27 -15.09 -16.54 13.66
N GLY A 28 -13.84 -17.06 13.65
CA GLY A 28 -13.54 -18.48 13.52
C GLY A 28 -13.57 -19.04 12.10
N THR A 29 -13.86 -18.21 11.09
CA THR A 29 -13.80 -18.57 9.67
C THR A 29 -12.43 -18.21 9.05
N THR A 30 -12.16 -18.69 7.83
CA THR A 30 -10.98 -18.30 7.04
C THR A 30 -10.99 -16.79 6.79
N LEU A 31 -12.14 -16.25 6.36
CA LEU A 31 -12.32 -14.83 6.16
C LEU A 31 -11.95 -14.00 7.40
N GLY A 32 -12.36 -14.44 8.60
CA GLY A 32 -12.03 -13.71 9.83
C GLY A 32 -10.55 -13.69 10.16
N ARG A 33 -9.78 -14.70 9.73
CA ARG A 33 -8.32 -14.71 9.86
C ARG A 33 -7.64 -13.79 8.86
N ASN A 34 -8.15 -13.73 7.65
CA ASN A 34 -7.52 -13.06 6.51
C ASN A 34 -8.10 -11.66 6.22
N ILE A 35 -9.08 -11.19 6.98
CA ILE A 35 -9.78 -9.91 6.72
C ILE A 35 -8.83 -8.70 6.60
N LYS A 36 -7.68 -8.75 7.28
CA LYS A 36 -6.66 -7.69 7.24
C LYS A 36 -5.85 -7.66 5.93
N GLU A 37 -5.90 -8.73 5.14
CA GLU A 37 -5.21 -8.81 3.84
C GLU A 37 -5.93 -8.01 2.75
N TYR A 38 -7.22 -7.70 2.97
CA TYR A 38 -8.01 -6.86 2.07
C TYR A 38 -7.73 -5.36 2.35
N THR A 39 -6.57 -4.88 1.90
CA THR A 39 -6.06 -3.51 2.14
C THR A 39 -6.97 -2.42 1.57
N PHE A 40 -7.74 -2.73 0.53
CA PHE A 40 -8.64 -1.81 -0.16
C PHE A 40 -9.79 -1.27 0.71
N PHE A 41 -10.09 -1.87 1.85
CA PHE A 41 -11.02 -1.27 2.82
C PHE A 41 -10.56 0.08 3.38
N SER A 42 -9.28 0.39 3.24
CA SER A 42 -8.68 1.65 3.70
C SER A 42 -8.35 2.61 2.55
N TYR A 43 -8.81 2.32 1.34
CA TYR A 43 -8.60 3.18 0.18
C TYR A 43 -9.57 4.37 0.20
N GLU A 44 -9.16 5.46 -0.41
CA GLU A 44 -10.00 6.66 -0.56
C GLU A 44 -10.98 6.50 -1.74
N VAL A 45 -12.01 7.35 -1.78
CA VAL A 45 -13.06 7.28 -2.82
C VAL A 45 -12.51 7.44 -4.24
N ASN A 46 -11.48 8.27 -4.41
CA ASN A 46 -10.78 8.46 -5.69
C ASN A 46 -9.91 7.27 -6.13
N GLU A 47 -9.70 6.31 -5.22
CA GLU A 47 -8.98 5.06 -5.44
C GLU A 47 -9.93 3.88 -5.68
N ALA A 48 -11.20 4.16 -5.90
CA ALA A 48 -12.24 3.15 -6.06
C ALA A 48 -11.96 2.17 -7.21
N LEU A 49 -12.45 0.95 -7.03
CA LEU A 49 -12.37 -0.09 -8.04
C LEU A 49 -13.32 0.21 -9.21
N HIS A 50 -12.77 0.27 -10.41
CA HIS A 50 -13.54 0.38 -11.64
C HIS A 50 -13.75 -1.00 -12.25
N LEU A 51 -15.01 -1.43 -12.30
CA LEU A 51 -15.41 -2.73 -12.82
C LEU A 51 -15.79 -2.65 -14.31
N SER A 52 -15.34 -3.62 -15.10
CA SER A 52 -15.95 -3.90 -16.40
C SER A 52 -17.33 -4.54 -16.21
N GLU A 53 -18.15 -4.57 -17.28
CA GLU A 53 -19.48 -5.19 -17.20
C GLU A 53 -19.43 -6.67 -16.78
N LYS A 54 -18.42 -7.43 -17.23
CA LYS A 54 -18.23 -8.83 -16.82
C LYS A 54 -17.88 -8.96 -15.35
N GLU A 55 -16.99 -8.11 -14.85
CA GLU A 55 -16.60 -8.09 -13.43
C GLU A 55 -17.77 -7.66 -12.54
N ARG A 56 -18.55 -6.68 -12.99
CA ARG A 56 -19.75 -6.23 -12.30
C ARG A 56 -20.76 -7.38 -12.15
N THR A 57 -20.97 -8.16 -13.20
CA THR A 57 -21.86 -9.35 -13.15
C THR A 57 -21.38 -10.32 -12.07
N ILE A 58 -20.08 -10.63 -12.00
CA ILE A 58 -19.50 -11.51 -10.98
C ILE A 58 -19.75 -11.00 -9.56
N ILE A 59 -19.55 -9.72 -9.33
CA ILE A 59 -19.78 -9.10 -8.00
C ILE A 59 -21.27 -9.17 -7.63
N ILE A 60 -22.16 -8.88 -8.57
CA ILE A 60 -23.62 -8.95 -8.35
C ILE A 60 -24.01 -10.40 -8.04
N ASP A 61 -23.51 -11.39 -8.76
CA ASP A 61 -23.78 -12.80 -8.50
C ASP A 61 -23.38 -13.24 -7.09
N CYS A 62 -22.23 -12.75 -6.59
CA CYS A 62 -21.83 -13.01 -5.22
C CYS A 62 -22.80 -12.39 -4.20
N LEU A 63 -23.23 -11.15 -4.42
CA LEU A 63 -24.21 -10.47 -3.56
C LEU A 63 -25.56 -11.17 -3.57
N GLU A 64 -26.02 -11.62 -4.75
CA GLU A 64 -27.28 -12.36 -4.89
C GLU A 64 -27.24 -13.71 -4.15
N LYS A 65 -26.11 -14.42 -4.17
CA LYS A 65 -25.94 -15.67 -3.39
C LYS A 65 -26.02 -15.40 -1.88
N ILE A 66 -25.37 -14.33 -1.41
CA ILE A 66 -25.47 -13.93 0.01
C ILE A 66 -26.92 -13.60 0.35
N ARG A 67 -27.61 -12.82 -0.51
CA ARG A 67 -29.01 -12.45 -0.32
C ARG A 67 -29.92 -13.69 -0.28
N TYR A 68 -29.70 -14.64 -1.16
CA TYR A 68 -30.44 -15.90 -1.19
C TYR A 68 -30.30 -16.65 0.14
N GLU A 69 -29.07 -16.83 0.66
CA GLU A 69 -28.82 -17.49 1.94
C GLU A 69 -29.47 -16.79 3.13
N LEU A 70 -29.54 -15.46 3.11
CA LEU A 70 -30.21 -14.67 4.16
C LEU A 70 -31.73 -14.83 4.19
N GLN A 71 -32.33 -15.26 3.08
CA GLN A 71 -33.77 -15.50 2.96
C GLN A 71 -34.17 -16.93 3.34
N GLN A 72 -33.20 -17.85 3.48
CA GLN A 72 -33.48 -19.24 3.87
C GLN A 72 -33.62 -19.38 5.39
N SER A 73 -34.17 -20.52 5.82
CA SER A 73 -34.17 -20.89 7.23
C SER A 73 -32.74 -21.10 7.72
N ILE A 74 -32.42 -20.50 8.87
CA ILE A 74 -31.06 -20.59 9.45
C ILE A 74 -30.80 -22.03 9.87
N ASP A 75 -29.74 -22.62 9.33
CA ASP A 75 -29.26 -23.95 9.67
C ASP A 75 -27.75 -23.91 10.06
N ARG A 76 -27.20 -25.14 10.28
CA ARG A 76 -25.79 -25.31 10.66
C ARG A 76 -24.80 -24.78 9.59
N LEU A 77 -25.20 -24.73 8.33
CA LEU A 77 -24.35 -24.34 7.19
C LEU A 77 -24.48 -22.88 6.82
N SER A 78 -25.57 -22.20 7.20
CA SER A 78 -25.88 -20.84 6.79
C SER A 78 -24.73 -19.87 7.10
N LYS A 79 -24.19 -19.89 8.31
CA LYS A 79 -23.04 -19.04 8.69
C LYS A 79 -21.83 -19.27 7.77
N ARG A 80 -21.51 -20.53 7.45
CA ARG A 80 -20.37 -20.88 6.62
C ARG A 80 -20.60 -20.46 5.17
N LEU A 81 -21.77 -20.70 4.63
CA LEU A 81 -22.11 -20.36 3.25
C LEU A 81 -22.06 -18.83 3.04
N ILE A 82 -22.64 -18.05 3.95
CA ILE A 82 -22.58 -16.60 3.89
C ILE A 82 -21.13 -16.12 3.98
N ALA A 83 -20.35 -16.58 4.95
CA ALA A 83 -18.95 -16.15 5.11
C ALA A 83 -18.09 -16.52 3.88
N THR A 84 -18.29 -17.70 3.29
CA THR A 84 -17.57 -18.13 2.08
C THR A 84 -17.94 -17.29 0.86
N ASN A 85 -19.20 -16.91 0.70
CA ASN A 85 -19.61 -16.03 -0.41
C ASN A 85 -19.07 -14.59 -0.21
N ILE A 86 -18.98 -14.11 1.03
CA ILE A 86 -18.33 -12.82 1.32
C ILE A 86 -16.82 -12.92 0.99
N GLU A 87 -16.14 -13.99 1.43
CA GLU A 87 -14.72 -14.21 1.12
C GLU A 87 -14.49 -14.23 -0.40
N LEU A 88 -15.30 -14.96 -1.14
CA LEU A 88 -15.24 -15.03 -2.60
C LEU A 88 -15.43 -13.63 -3.26
N LEU A 89 -16.38 -12.85 -2.77
CA LEU A 89 -16.62 -11.49 -3.25
C LEU A 89 -15.38 -10.61 -3.03
N LEU A 90 -14.77 -10.67 -1.84
CA LEU A 90 -13.59 -9.88 -1.52
C LEU A 90 -12.36 -10.32 -2.31
N ASP A 91 -12.20 -11.63 -2.56
CA ASP A 91 -11.13 -12.17 -3.41
C ASP A 91 -11.27 -11.69 -4.87
N TYR A 92 -12.50 -11.61 -5.39
CA TYR A 92 -12.73 -10.99 -6.70
C TYR A 92 -12.39 -9.50 -6.69
N CYS A 93 -12.75 -8.76 -5.66
CA CYS A 93 -12.36 -7.35 -5.53
C CYS A 93 -10.83 -7.19 -5.55
N LEU A 94 -10.11 -8.03 -4.78
CA LEU A 94 -8.64 -8.03 -4.75
C LEU A 94 -8.07 -8.28 -6.14
N ARG A 95 -8.54 -9.33 -6.83
CA ARG A 95 -8.13 -9.66 -8.19
C ARG A 95 -8.37 -8.52 -9.19
N PHE A 96 -9.50 -7.82 -9.06
CA PHE A 96 -9.85 -6.72 -9.95
C PHE A 96 -9.03 -5.47 -9.66
N TYR A 97 -8.65 -5.21 -8.40
CA TYR A 97 -7.66 -4.20 -8.05
C TYR A 97 -6.28 -4.52 -8.65
N GLU A 98 -5.83 -5.77 -8.58
CA GLU A 98 -4.57 -6.19 -9.22
C GLU A 98 -4.59 -5.92 -10.73
N ARG A 99 -5.68 -6.26 -11.41
CA ARG A 99 -5.89 -5.93 -12.82
C ARG A 99 -5.85 -4.41 -13.05
N GLN A 100 -6.54 -3.63 -12.18
CA GLN A 100 -6.58 -2.17 -12.28
C GLN A 100 -5.19 -1.55 -12.15
N PHE A 101 -4.35 -2.02 -11.25
CA PHE A 101 -2.95 -1.59 -11.14
C PHE A 101 -2.18 -1.86 -12.45
N ILE A 102 -2.37 -3.03 -13.07
CA ILE A 102 -1.71 -3.35 -14.34
C ILE A 102 -2.21 -2.42 -15.47
N THR A 103 -3.51 -2.22 -15.58
CA THR A 103 -4.09 -1.44 -16.70
C THR A 103 -3.87 0.06 -16.59
N ARG A 104 -3.53 0.57 -15.39
CA ARG A 104 -3.20 1.97 -15.12
C ARG A 104 -1.69 2.26 -15.14
N GLY A 105 -0.89 1.43 -15.78
CA GLY A 105 0.57 1.53 -15.78
C GLY A 105 1.13 2.91 -16.05
N ASN A 106 0.58 3.67 -17.00
CA ASN A 106 1.03 5.06 -17.28
C ASN A 106 0.77 6.01 -16.09
N VAL A 107 -0.40 5.90 -15.45
CA VAL A 107 -0.76 6.71 -14.26
C VAL A 107 0.10 6.32 -13.07
N ASN A 108 0.32 5.03 -12.88
CA ASN A 108 1.17 4.52 -11.81
C ASN A 108 2.62 4.97 -11.98
N HIS A 109 3.13 4.94 -13.21
CA HIS A 109 4.48 5.43 -13.53
C HIS A 109 4.63 6.94 -13.25
N ASP A 110 3.60 7.74 -13.55
CA ASP A 110 3.58 9.16 -13.18
C ASP A 110 3.63 9.35 -11.65
N ILE A 111 2.86 8.56 -10.89
CA ILE A 111 2.89 8.59 -9.42
C ILE A 111 4.28 8.21 -8.90
N LEU A 112 4.92 7.18 -9.46
CA LEU A 112 6.26 6.77 -9.09
C LEU A 112 7.28 7.90 -9.36
N THR A 113 7.21 8.51 -10.54
CA THR A 113 8.08 9.65 -10.91
C THR A 113 7.89 10.85 -9.96
N ARG A 114 6.65 11.15 -9.60
CA ARG A 114 6.34 12.22 -8.62
C ARG A 114 6.84 11.86 -7.22
N PHE A 115 6.80 10.59 -6.86
CA PHE A 115 7.34 10.10 -5.59
C PHE A 115 8.87 10.24 -5.53
N GLU A 116 9.57 9.88 -6.61
CA GLU A 116 11.01 10.04 -6.71
C GLU A 116 11.42 11.51 -6.56
N ARG A 117 10.77 12.41 -7.29
CA ARG A 117 11.01 13.87 -7.14
C ARG A 117 10.75 14.34 -5.71
N LEU A 118 9.70 13.86 -5.06
CA LEU A 118 9.40 14.20 -3.69
C LEU A 118 10.52 13.75 -2.73
N LEU A 119 11.11 12.58 -2.95
CA LEU A 119 12.25 12.09 -2.17
C LEU A 119 13.52 12.90 -2.44
N ASP A 120 13.80 13.23 -3.70
CA ASP A 120 14.91 14.11 -4.08
C ASP A 120 14.81 15.47 -3.37
N ASP A 121 13.66 16.14 -3.47
CA ASP A 121 13.39 17.42 -2.82
C ASP A 121 13.48 17.34 -1.29
N TYR A 122 13.19 16.18 -0.73
CA TYR A 122 13.24 15.97 0.71
C TYR A 122 14.68 15.81 1.21
N PHE A 123 15.49 15.01 0.52
CA PHE A 123 16.84 14.65 0.96
C PHE A 123 17.93 15.63 0.50
N ILE A 124 17.73 16.35 -0.60
CA ILE A 124 18.67 17.40 -1.07
C ILE A 124 18.55 18.67 -0.22
N GLY A 125 17.33 18.94 0.29
CA GLY A 125 17.04 20.11 1.12
C GLY A 125 17.31 19.89 2.62
N PRO A 126 17.07 20.92 3.44
CA PRO A 126 17.25 20.85 4.90
C PRO A 126 16.19 20.00 5.62
N LYS A 127 15.16 19.55 4.91
CA LYS A 127 13.98 18.86 5.51
C LYS A 127 14.35 17.56 6.21
N ALA A 128 15.25 16.78 5.61
CA ALA A 128 15.68 15.51 6.20
C ALA A 128 16.41 15.74 7.54
N ALA A 129 17.34 16.71 7.58
CA ALA A 129 18.06 17.05 8.80
C ALA A 129 17.16 17.58 9.93
N GLN A 130 16.07 18.28 9.58
CA GLN A 130 15.14 18.88 10.55
C GLN A 130 14.07 17.91 11.04
N ASN A 131 13.50 17.09 10.14
CA ASN A 131 12.32 16.29 10.40
C ASN A 131 12.60 14.77 10.47
N GLY A 132 13.85 14.36 10.20
CA GLY A 132 14.20 12.94 10.13
C GLY A 132 13.80 12.29 8.80
N LEU A 133 13.65 10.96 8.79
CA LEU A 133 13.27 10.23 7.59
C LEU A 133 11.77 10.39 7.30
N PRO A 134 11.38 10.56 6.01
CA PRO A 134 9.97 10.67 5.66
C PRO A 134 9.25 9.36 5.90
N SER A 135 8.04 9.43 6.46
CA SER A 135 7.18 8.26 6.61
C SER A 135 6.40 7.97 5.33
N VAL A 136 6.00 6.71 5.14
CA VAL A 136 5.13 6.29 4.02
C VAL A 136 3.83 7.12 4.01
N LYS A 137 3.25 7.37 5.19
CA LYS A 137 2.03 8.18 5.34
C LYS A 137 2.21 9.61 4.86
N GLU A 138 3.33 10.26 5.19
CA GLU A 138 3.63 11.62 4.73
C GLU A 138 3.82 11.68 3.21
N CYS A 139 4.51 10.69 2.64
CA CYS A 139 4.68 10.59 1.19
C CYS A 139 3.34 10.39 0.48
N ALA A 140 2.51 9.46 0.95
CA ALA A 140 1.18 9.19 0.42
C ALA A 140 0.29 10.44 0.46
N ASN A 141 0.23 11.13 1.60
CA ASN A 141 -0.55 12.37 1.76
C ASN A 141 -0.14 13.46 0.77
N LYS A 142 1.17 13.64 0.52
CA LYS A 142 1.67 14.62 -0.46
C LYS A 142 1.31 14.27 -1.90
N LEU A 143 1.09 12.98 -2.18
CA LEU A 143 0.65 12.50 -3.47
C LEU A 143 -0.88 12.42 -3.59
N CYS A 144 -1.62 12.82 -2.54
CA CYS A 144 -3.09 12.74 -2.45
C CYS A 144 -3.59 11.30 -2.56
N LEU A 145 -2.88 10.36 -1.92
CA LEU A 145 -3.21 8.93 -1.89
C LEU A 145 -3.32 8.44 -0.45
N SER A 146 -4.16 7.41 -0.25
CA SER A 146 -4.18 6.67 1.01
C SER A 146 -2.87 5.90 1.20
N PRO A 147 -2.37 5.74 2.45
CA PRO A 147 -1.12 5.02 2.70
C PRO A 147 -1.12 3.58 2.21
N ASN A 148 -2.27 2.88 2.27
CA ASN A 148 -2.40 1.51 1.83
C ASN A 148 -2.38 1.40 0.30
N TYR A 149 -3.19 2.21 -0.40
CA TYR A 149 -3.16 2.25 -1.87
C TYR A 149 -1.77 2.60 -2.40
N PHE A 150 -1.13 3.63 -1.83
CA PHE A 150 0.23 4.02 -2.17
C PHE A 150 1.23 2.89 -1.94
N GLY A 151 1.14 2.19 -0.79
CA GLY A 151 1.99 1.04 -0.48
C GLY A 151 1.84 -0.10 -1.49
N ASP A 152 0.61 -0.46 -1.84
CA ASP A 152 0.29 -1.52 -2.79
C ASP A 152 0.74 -1.14 -4.21
N LEU A 153 0.55 0.13 -4.62
CA LEU A 153 1.02 0.66 -5.90
C LEU A 153 2.55 0.57 -6.01
N ILE A 154 3.30 1.09 -5.03
CA ILE A 154 4.77 1.06 -5.05
C ILE A 154 5.28 -0.38 -5.06
N LYS A 155 4.68 -1.27 -4.27
CA LYS A 155 5.04 -2.68 -4.25
C LYS A 155 4.81 -3.36 -5.61
N LYS A 156 3.71 -3.02 -6.29
CA LYS A 156 3.38 -3.56 -7.60
C LYS A 156 4.34 -3.07 -8.69
N GLU A 157 4.64 -1.76 -8.70
CA GLU A 157 5.50 -1.14 -9.73
C GLU A 157 6.99 -1.49 -9.55
N THR A 158 7.46 -1.65 -8.30
CA THR A 158 8.90 -1.75 -8.00
C THR A 158 9.32 -3.08 -7.39
N GLY A 159 8.38 -3.92 -6.96
CA GLY A 159 8.64 -5.14 -6.20
C GLY A 159 9.08 -4.90 -4.75
N LYS A 160 9.18 -3.63 -4.31
CA LYS A 160 9.61 -3.23 -2.97
C LYS A 160 8.45 -2.57 -2.21
N THR A 161 8.40 -2.75 -0.90
CA THR A 161 7.50 -1.92 -0.08
C THR A 161 7.88 -0.44 -0.18
N ALA A 162 6.93 0.47 0.02
CA ALA A 162 7.20 1.91 -0.02
C ALA A 162 8.31 2.32 0.98
N GLN A 163 8.34 1.69 2.16
CA GLN A 163 9.41 1.92 3.15
C GLN A 163 10.79 1.47 2.65
N GLU A 164 10.88 0.30 2.02
CA GLU A 164 12.12 -0.17 1.40
C GLU A 164 12.55 0.74 0.27
N TYR A 165 11.61 1.22 -0.55
CA TYR A 165 11.91 2.13 -1.64
C TYR A 165 12.52 3.45 -1.13
N ILE A 166 11.94 4.05 -0.08
CA ILE A 166 12.51 5.24 0.59
C ILE A 166 13.94 4.97 1.05
N GLN A 167 14.20 3.81 1.66
CA GLN A 167 15.53 3.42 2.14
C GLN A 167 16.53 3.25 0.99
N TYR A 168 16.12 2.60 -0.10
CA TYR A 168 16.97 2.45 -1.29
C TYR A 168 17.31 3.80 -1.92
N HIS A 169 16.33 4.66 -2.12
CA HIS A 169 16.51 5.99 -2.69
C HIS A 169 17.47 6.84 -1.85
N LEU A 170 17.28 6.84 -0.53
CA LEU A 170 18.19 7.49 0.42
C LEU A 170 19.63 6.98 0.28
N ILE A 171 19.82 5.67 0.14
CA ILE A 171 21.16 5.08 0.00
C ILE A 171 21.82 5.47 -1.33
N GLU A 172 21.06 5.62 -2.42
CA GLU A 172 21.64 6.13 -3.68
C GLU A 172 22.15 7.57 -3.51
N ILE A 173 21.37 8.45 -2.89
CA ILE A 173 21.82 9.82 -2.55
C ILE A 173 23.04 9.77 -1.61
N ALA A 174 23.03 8.88 -0.62
CA ALA A 174 24.16 8.73 0.30
C ALA A 174 25.45 8.30 -0.41
N LYS A 175 25.38 7.42 -1.38
CA LYS A 175 26.56 6.99 -2.17
C LYS A 175 27.24 8.16 -2.85
N GLU A 176 26.49 9.10 -3.41
CA GLU A 176 27.05 10.32 -4.03
C GLU A 176 27.71 11.21 -2.99
N GLN A 177 27.01 11.47 -1.86
CA GLN A 177 27.55 12.33 -0.80
C GLN A 177 28.78 11.75 -0.09
N ILE A 178 28.88 10.41 0.01
CA ILE A 178 30.00 9.72 0.63
C ILE A 178 31.32 9.98 -0.14
N LEU A 179 31.24 10.21 -1.45
CA LEU A 179 32.42 10.48 -2.28
C LEU A 179 32.97 11.88 -2.08
N ASP A 180 32.25 12.79 -1.43
CA ASP A 180 32.76 14.11 -1.05
C ASP A 180 33.72 13.97 0.16
N PRO A 181 35.04 14.21 -0.03
CA PRO A 181 36.01 14.08 1.07
C PRO A 181 35.86 15.17 2.13
N GLY A 182 35.17 16.26 1.79
CA GLY A 182 34.93 17.40 2.71
C GLY A 182 33.89 17.10 3.78
N LYS A 183 33.12 15.98 3.66
CA LYS A 183 32.07 15.61 4.61
C LYS A 183 32.43 14.35 5.37
N SER A 184 32.30 14.37 6.69
CA SER A 184 32.38 13.15 7.51
C SER A 184 31.12 12.28 7.31
N ILE A 185 31.25 10.96 7.51
CA ILE A 185 30.12 10.03 7.46
C ILE A 185 29.01 10.42 8.47
N SER A 186 29.41 10.97 9.62
CA SER A 186 28.45 11.46 10.62
C SER A 186 27.69 12.68 10.14
N GLN A 187 28.35 13.64 9.49
CA GLN A 187 27.69 14.80 8.90
C GLN A 187 26.68 14.40 7.79
N ILE A 188 27.06 13.43 6.95
CA ILE A 188 26.17 12.87 5.92
C ILE A 188 24.95 12.22 6.59
N ALA A 189 25.18 11.40 7.61
CA ALA A 189 24.08 10.74 8.33
C ALA A 189 23.09 11.74 8.94
N TYR A 190 23.60 12.80 9.61
CA TYR A 190 22.74 13.85 10.16
C TYR A 190 22.01 14.63 9.04
N GLY A 191 22.70 14.97 7.95
CA GLY A 191 22.09 15.63 6.79
C GLY A 191 20.96 14.82 6.17
N LEU A 192 21.08 13.49 6.16
CA LEU A 192 20.07 12.55 5.67
C LEU A 192 18.96 12.23 6.69
N GLY A 193 18.97 12.86 7.87
CA GLY A 193 17.90 12.76 8.85
C GLY A 193 18.06 11.64 9.90
N PHE A 194 19.23 11.04 10.02
CA PHE A 194 19.46 10.08 11.10
C PHE A 194 19.85 10.80 12.40
N GLN A 195 19.15 10.52 13.47
CA GLN A 195 19.53 11.01 14.82
C GLN A 195 20.85 10.39 15.31
N TYR A 196 21.14 9.18 14.88
CA TYR A 196 22.34 8.42 15.28
C TYR A 196 23.05 7.88 14.05
N PRO A 197 24.29 8.28 13.76
CA PRO A 197 25.07 7.85 12.59
C PRO A 197 25.26 6.33 12.50
N GLN A 198 25.22 5.63 13.62
CA GLN A 198 25.30 4.17 13.63
C GLN A 198 24.08 3.49 12.95
N HIS A 199 22.91 4.11 13.03
CA HIS A 199 21.72 3.58 12.32
C HIS A 199 21.88 3.72 10.80
N PHE A 200 22.42 4.84 10.34
CA PHE A 200 22.80 5.03 8.94
C PHE A 200 23.81 3.98 8.49
N THR A 201 24.90 3.81 9.25
CA THR A 201 25.96 2.83 8.92
C THR A 201 25.41 1.41 8.81
N ARG A 202 24.51 1.02 9.73
CA ARG A 202 23.84 -0.31 9.68
C ARG A 202 22.94 -0.45 8.44
N LEU A 203 22.14 0.57 8.15
CA LEU A 203 21.27 0.57 6.97
C LEU A 203 22.10 0.48 5.69
N PHE A 204 23.13 1.32 5.58
CA PHE A 204 24.02 1.34 4.41
C PHE A 204 24.70 -0.03 4.23
N LYS A 205 25.31 -0.59 5.27
CA LYS A 205 25.94 -1.93 5.20
C LYS A 205 24.95 -3.02 4.80
N ARG A 206 23.72 -2.97 5.31
CA ARG A 206 22.67 -3.94 4.97
C ARG A 206 22.30 -3.89 3.49
N LEU A 207 22.21 -2.69 2.90
CA LEU A 207 21.74 -2.52 1.51
C LEU A 207 22.87 -2.54 0.47
N VAL A 208 24.08 -2.15 0.85
CA VAL A 208 25.25 -2.05 -0.05
C VAL A 208 26.23 -3.21 0.14
N GLY A 209 26.19 -3.90 1.29
CA GLY A 209 27.10 -5.01 1.62
C GLY A 209 28.36 -4.57 2.38
N GLN A 210 28.71 -3.28 2.36
CA GLN A 210 29.90 -2.71 3.00
C GLN A 210 29.56 -1.44 3.79
N THR A 211 30.46 -1.04 4.70
CA THR A 211 30.25 0.20 5.48
C THR A 211 30.49 1.44 4.60
N PRO A 212 29.95 2.62 4.98
CA PRO A 212 30.21 3.88 4.27
C PRO A 212 31.70 4.22 4.13
N ASN A 213 32.51 3.89 5.15
CA ASN A 213 33.96 4.14 5.11
C ASN A 213 34.66 3.21 4.11
N GLU A 214 34.35 1.92 4.12
CA GLU A 214 34.86 0.92 3.16
C GLU A 214 34.48 1.36 1.72
N TYR A 215 33.20 1.73 1.51
CA TYR A 215 32.71 2.21 0.23
C TYR A 215 33.47 3.45 -0.28
N ARG A 216 33.73 4.41 0.62
CA ARG A 216 34.54 5.61 0.31
C ARG A 216 35.97 5.23 -0.09
N SER A 217 36.63 4.39 0.72
CA SER A 217 38.03 4.00 0.50
C SER A 217 38.22 3.30 -0.83
N GLU A 218 37.37 2.37 -1.19
CA GLU A 218 37.43 1.67 -2.49
C GLU A 218 37.31 2.58 -3.70
N ARG A 219 36.45 3.62 -3.61
CA ARG A 219 36.13 4.51 -4.73
C ARG A 219 37.06 5.72 -4.89
N ILE A 220 37.77 6.09 -3.83
CA ILE A 220 38.79 7.17 -3.89
C ILE A 220 40.16 6.60 -4.26
N THR A 221 40.40 5.30 -4.04
CA THR A 221 41.69 4.65 -4.36
C THR A 221 41.71 4.00 -5.75
N ALA A 222 40.57 3.93 -6.46
CA ALA A 222 40.46 3.44 -7.84
C ALA A 222 40.48 4.58 -8.83
#